data_d7456ba50b6cc780f93b3bdb5e25a3e5
#
_entry.id   d7456ba50b6cc780f93b3bdb5e25a3e5
#
_cell.length_a   1.000
_cell.length_b   1.000
_cell.length_c   1.000
_cell.angle_alpha   90.00
_cell.angle_beta   90.00
_cell.angle_gamma   90.00
#
_symmetry.space_group_name_H-M   'P 1'
#
loop_
_entity.id
_entity.type
_entity.pdbx_description
1 polymer ?
#
loop_
_entity_poly.entity_id
_entity_poly.type
_entity_poly.pdbx_seq_one_letter_code
_entity_poly.pdbx_strand_id
1 'polypeptide(L)'
;VGNILMSDDAGVKMYGLPPMTLDMCVAYSQGEIGYMIERNLRNILREHGLTRHVVSMISQVVVDEHDPVLQNPTKRVGRIYTREEADKLAAEHGWIFKEEIKVEGGWRRVVPSPAPIDFKNAALVERMARSGSIVITGGGGGIPVYVDGEGMLQPLEGVIDKDLASAMIGARVKADELYILTDVPYIYKDFRKPTQEVLEFLDYADAMKYLEAGTFGEGSMAPKIRACLSFVEKGGQKAVITEATKLEDRRYGSKITMHYD
;
A
#
# COMPACT_ATOMS: atom_id res chain seq x y z
N VAL A 1 -6.36 7.82 -3.72
CA VAL A 1 -5.63 8.42 -4.87
C VAL A 1 -6.52 8.45 -6.11
N GLY A 2 -7.12 7.30 -6.53
CA GLY A 2 -7.93 7.25 -7.77
C GLY A 2 -9.08 8.26 -7.81
N ASN A 3 -9.83 8.41 -6.72
CA ASN A 3 -10.94 9.40 -6.64
C ASN A 3 -10.42 10.84 -6.70
N ILE A 4 -9.29 11.13 -6.05
CA ILE A 4 -8.66 12.44 -6.08
C ILE A 4 -8.25 12.79 -7.52
N LEU A 5 -7.59 11.85 -8.22
CA LEU A 5 -7.24 12.06 -9.64
C LEU A 5 -8.46 12.31 -10.54
N MET A 6 -9.58 11.63 -10.31
CA MET A 6 -10.80 11.87 -11.08
C MET A 6 -11.41 13.25 -10.77
N SER A 7 -11.37 13.68 -9.51
CA SER A 7 -11.83 15.01 -9.11
C SER A 7 -10.94 16.10 -9.69
N ASP A 8 -9.63 15.88 -9.69
CA ASP A 8 -8.64 16.77 -10.28
C ASP A 8 -8.85 16.91 -11.80
N ASP A 9 -9.01 15.80 -12.53
CA ASP A 9 -9.31 15.78 -13.96
C ASP A 9 -10.58 16.58 -14.30
N ALA A 10 -11.62 16.47 -13.46
CA ALA A 10 -12.82 17.29 -13.62
C ALA A 10 -12.55 18.78 -13.36
N GLY A 11 -11.77 19.11 -12.32
CA GLY A 11 -11.38 20.49 -12.01
C GLY A 11 -10.58 21.16 -13.14
N VAL A 12 -9.60 20.43 -13.67
CA VAL A 12 -8.82 20.87 -14.84
C VAL A 12 -9.72 21.14 -16.05
N LYS A 13 -10.61 20.20 -16.37
CA LYS A 13 -11.48 20.31 -17.55
C LYS A 13 -12.55 21.41 -17.42
N MET A 14 -13.18 21.52 -16.25
CA MET A 14 -14.31 22.42 -16.06
C MET A 14 -13.89 23.85 -15.71
N TYR A 15 -12.79 23.99 -14.99
CA TYR A 15 -12.40 25.28 -14.40
C TYR A 15 -11.01 25.76 -14.82
N GLY A 16 -10.27 24.99 -15.64
CA GLY A 16 -8.92 25.35 -16.07
C GLY A 16 -7.90 25.37 -14.92
N LEU A 17 -8.14 24.60 -13.85
CA LEU A 17 -7.21 24.50 -12.73
C LEU A 17 -5.91 23.79 -13.19
N PRO A 18 -4.75 24.13 -12.60
CA PRO A 18 -3.53 23.39 -12.87
C PRO A 18 -3.69 21.95 -12.35
N PRO A 19 -3.23 20.93 -13.09
CA PRO A 19 -3.31 19.54 -12.64
C PRO A 19 -2.44 19.31 -11.40
N MET A 20 -2.94 18.53 -10.45
CA MET A 20 -2.17 18.11 -9.29
C MET A 20 -1.13 17.04 -9.65
N THR A 21 0.02 17.13 -9.05
CA THR A 21 1.02 16.05 -9.10
C THR A 21 0.54 14.83 -8.31
N LEU A 22 1.06 13.64 -8.64
CA LEU A 22 0.59 12.40 -8.04
C LEU A 22 0.91 12.29 -6.55
N ASP A 23 2.07 12.81 -6.12
CA ASP A 23 2.46 12.93 -4.72
C ASP A 23 1.47 13.78 -3.90
N MET A 24 1.00 14.90 -4.48
CA MET A 24 -0.06 15.72 -3.87
C MET A 24 -1.37 14.97 -3.77
N CYS A 25 -1.77 14.21 -4.79
CA CYS A 25 -2.96 13.35 -4.72
C CYS A 25 -2.85 12.28 -3.61
N VAL A 26 -1.66 11.73 -3.39
CA VAL A 26 -1.40 10.80 -2.27
C VAL A 26 -1.53 11.52 -0.93
N ALA A 27 -0.96 12.73 -0.79
CA ALA A 27 -1.07 13.54 0.42
C ALA A 27 -2.53 13.87 0.77
N TYR A 28 -3.32 14.30 -0.21
CA TYR A 28 -4.77 14.53 -0.03
C TYR A 28 -5.49 13.28 0.45
N SER A 29 -5.23 12.12 -0.16
CA SER A 29 -5.86 10.86 0.25
C SER A 29 -5.48 10.44 1.67
N GLN A 30 -4.25 10.72 2.11
CA GLN A 30 -3.83 10.48 3.49
C GLN A 30 -4.59 11.38 4.48
N GLY A 31 -4.75 12.67 4.15
CA GLY A 31 -5.52 13.60 4.98
C GLY A 31 -6.99 13.22 5.08
N GLU A 32 -7.63 12.94 3.95
CA GLU A 32 -9.04 12.55 3.85
C GLU A 32 -9.34 11.28 4.65
N ILE A 33 -8.65 10.18 4.32
CA ILE A 33 -8.87 8.88 4.95
C ILE A 33 -8.40 8.89 6.40
N GLY A 34 -7.26 9.52 6.69
CA GLY A 34 -6.72 9.68 8.02
C GLY A 34 -7.71 10.38 8.96
N TYR A 35 -8.30 11.49 8.51
CA TYR A 35 -9.35 12.18 9.26
C TYR A 35 -10.57 11.29 9.56
N MET A 36 -11.07 10.57 8.55
CA MET A 36 -12.22 9.69 8.74
C MET A 36 -11.93 8.58 9.77
N ILE A 37 -10.76 7.95 9.69
CA ILE A 37 -10.36 6.90 10.63
C ILE A 37 -10.15 7.48 12.02
N GLU A 38 -9.43 8.59 12.16
CA GLU A 38 -9.15 9.23 13.44
C GLU A 38 -10.44 9.60 14.17
N ARG A 39 -11.36 10.27 13.48
CA ARG A 39 -12.66 10.66 14.06
C ARG A 39 -13.45 9.45 14.55
N ASN A 40 -13.54 8.39 13.75
CA ASN A 40 -14.27 7.18 14.13
C ASN A 40 -13.61 6.47 15.32
N LEU A 41 -12.29 6.31 15.31
CA LEU A 41 -11.55 5.69 16.42
C LEU A 41 -11.72 6.49 17.72
N ARG A 42 -11.67 7.81 17.68
CA ARG A 42 -11.92 8.64 18.88
C ARG A 42 -13.32 8.42 19.46
N ASN A 43 -14.34 8.30 18.61
CA ASN A 43 -15.70 8.01 19.06
C ASN A 43 -15.81 6.63 19.70
N ILE A 44 -15.28 5.60 19.04
CA ILE A 44 -15.28 4.22 19.55
C ILE A 44 -14.51 4.13 20.87
N LEU A 45 -13.35 4.74 20.99
CA LEU A 45 -12.58 4.78 22.24
C LEU A 45 -13.41 5.41 23.38
N ARG A 46 -14.09 6.51 23.09
CA ARG A 46 -14.97 7.17 24.08
C ARG A 46 -16.14 6.28 24.51
N GLU A 47 -16.80 5.62 23.56
CA GLU A 47 -17.91 4.69 23.84
C GLU A 47 -17.49 3.53 24.73
N HIS A 48 -16.25 3.06 24.57
CA HIS A 48 -15.65 2.01 25.41
C HIS A 48 -14.95 2.51 26.68
N GLY A 49 -15.01 3.81 26.99
CA GLY A 49 -14.35 4.40 28.17
C GLY A 49 -12.82 4.35 28.11
N LEU A 50 -12.24 4.22 26.92
CA LEU A 50 -10.80 4.14 26.70
C LEU A 50 -10.22 5.52 26.41
N THR A 51 -9.13 5.87 27.10
CA THR A 51 -8.40 7.13 26.89
C THR A 51 -7.09 6.85 26.17
N ARG A 52 -7.08 7.03 24.86
CA ARG A 52 -5.87 6.93 24.01
C ARG A 52 -5.82 8.09 23.05
N HIS A 53 -4.61 8.59 22.78
CA HIS A 53 -4.40 9.56 21.71
C HIS A 53 -4.49 8.88 20.35
N VAL A 54 -5.19 9.50 19.42
CA VAL A 54 -5.23 9.09 18.02
C VAL A 54 -4.71 10.25 17.19
N VAL A 55 -3.79 9.99 16.27
CA VAL A 55 -3.19 10.99 15.41
C VAL A 55 -3.05 10.49 13.99
N SER A 56 -3.39 11.34 13.03
CA SER A 56 -3.13 11.11 11.61
C SER A 56 -1.88 11.89 11.18
N MET A 57 -0.95 11.20 10.52
CA MET A 57 0.28 11.79 10.00
C MET A 57 0.38 11.62 8.50
N ILE A 58 0.54 12.71 7.78
CA ILE A 58 0.97 12.69 6.38
C ILE A 58 2.42 12.24 6.37
N SER A 59 2.73 11.27 5.53
CA SER A 59 3.99 10.53 5.61
C SER A 59 4.64 10.33 4.25
N GLN A 60 5.95 10.54 4.23
CA GLN A 60 6.82 10.36 3.08
C GLN A 60 7.57 9.04 3.18
N VAL A 61 7.63 8.32 2.08
CA VAL A 61 8.36 7.06 1.93
C VAL A 61 9.45 7.26 0.89
N VAL A 62 10.68 7.00 1.30
CA VAL A 62 11.85 7.13 0.43
C VAL A 62 11.93 5.93 -0.51
N VAL A 63 12.21 6.23 -1.76
CA VAL A 63 12.45 5.25 -2.83
C VAL A 63 13.78 5.58 -3.51
N ASP A 64 14.27 4.65 -4.34
CA ASP A 64 15.47 4.87 -5.15
C ASP A 64 15.09 5.60 -6.44
N GLU A 65 15.73 6.74 -6.72
CA GLU A 65 15.58 7.48 -7.97
C GLU A 65 16.10 6.71 -9.20
N HIS A 66 16.91 5.67 -8.98
CA HIS A 66 17.46 4.81 -10.01
C HIS A 66 16.77 3.45 -10.12
N ASP A 67 15.65 3.24 -9.39
CA ASP A 67 14.88 1.99 -9.46
C ASP A 67 14.50 1.69 -10.92
N PRO A 68 14.89 0.52 -11.50
CA PRO A 68 14.59 0.18 -12.89
C PRO A 68 13.11 0.22 -13.25
N VAL A 69 12.21 0.07 -12.26
CA VAL A 69 10.75 0.13 -12.46
C VAL A 69 10.29 1.52 -12.95
N LEU A 70 11.09 2.58 -12.70
CA LEU A 70 10.79 3.93 -13.17
C LEU A 70 10.75 4.02 -14.70
N GLN A 71 11.54 3.18 -15.38
CA GLN A 71 11.61 3.14 -16.84
C GLN A 71 10.50 2.27 -17.47
N ASN A 72 9.81 1.43 -16.67
CA ASN A 72 8.74 0.57 -17.16
C ASN A 72 7.52 0.61 -16.24
N PRO A 73 6.75 1.69 -16.26
CA PRO A 73 5.58 1.85 -15.40
C PRO A 73 4.49 0.82 -15.71
N THR A 74 3.91 0.25 -14.66
CA THR A 74 2.87 -0.79 -14.78
C THR A 74 1.68 -0.59 -13.87
N LYS A 75 1.81 0.26 -12.83
CA LYS A 75 0.74 0.50 -11.85
C LYS A 75 -0.37 1.35 -12.46
N ARG A 76 -1.55 0.77 -12.65
CA ARG A 76 -2.71 1.48 -13.22
C ARG A 76 -3.31 2.44 -12.21
N VAL A 77 -3.56 3.68 -12.65
CA VAL A 77 -4.15 4.75 -11.82
C VAL A 77 -5.26 5.49 -12.57
N GLY A 78 -6.13 6.18 -11.84
CA GLY A 78 -7.18 7.03 -12.40
C GLY A 78 -8.32 6.25 -13.08
N ARG A 79 -9.04 6.94 -13.97
CA ARG A 79 -10.16 6.39 -14.74
C ARG A 79 -9.71 5.62 -15.97
N ILE A 80 -10.67 5.03 -16.65
CA ILE A 80 -10.46 4.44 -17.98
C ILE A 80 -10.69 5.54 -19.01
N TYR A 81 -9.85 5.57 -20.04
CA TYR A 81 -9.85 6.53 -21.15
C TYR A 81 -10.12 5.80 -22.46
N THR A 82 -10.61 6.54 -23.46
CA THR A 82 -10.57 6.07 -24.85
C THR A 82 -9.14 6.14 -25.38
N ARG A 83 -8.85 5.47 -26.49
CA ARG A 83 -7.55 5.57 -27.15
C ARG A 83 -7.21 7.01 -27.53
N GLU A 84 -8.18 7.75 -28.09
CA GLU A 84 -8.00 9.14 -28.50
C GLU A 84 -7.68 10.06 -27.31
N GLU A 85 -8.41 9.91 -26.20
CA GLU A 85 -8.12 10.65 -24.97
C GLU A 85 -6.71 10.34 -24.43
N ALA A 86 -6.33 9.05 -24.43
CA ALA A 86 -5.03 8.60 -23.95
C ALA A 86 -3.88 9.17 -24.79
N ASP A 87 -3.99 9.14 -26.11
CA ASP A 87 -2.99 9.66 -27.05
C ASP A 87 -2.84 11.19 -26.88
N LYS A 88 -3.95 11.92 -26.71
CA LYS A 88 -3.95 13.35 -26.43
C LYS A 88 -3.23 13.70 -25.13
N LEU A 89 -3.59 13.04 -24.01
CA LEU A 89 -2.99 13.28 -22.70
C LEU A 89 -1.51 12.84 -22.66
N ALA A 90 -1.15 11.80 -23.40
CA ALA A 90 0.24 11.41 -23.55
C ALA A 90 1.07 12.49 -24.24
N ALA A 91 0.54 13.12 -25.29
CA ALA A 91 1.18 14.22 -26.00
C ALA A 91 1.27 15.50 -25.16
N GLU A 92 0.23 15.84 -24.38
CA GLU A 92 0.15 17.06 -23.58
C GLU A 92 1.00 16.99 -22.29
N HIS A 93 1.05 15.81 -21.63
CA HIS A 93 1.63 15.67 -20.30
C HIS A 93 2.79 14.66 -20.22
N GLY A 94 3.11 13.97 -21.30
CA GLY A 94 4.12 12.89 -21.29
C GLY A 94 3.67 11.64 -20.51
N TRP A 95 2.39 11.49 -20.22
CA TRP A 95 1.86 10.34 -19.48
C TRP A 95 1.90 9.07 -20.32
N ILE A 96 2.13 7.95 -19.64
CA ILE A 96 2.18 6.64 -20.26
C ILE A 96 0.84 5.93 -20.02
N PHE A 97 0.27 5.35 -21.08
CA PHE A 97 -0.97 4.60 -21.02
C PHE A 97 -0.75 3.17 -21.50
N LYS A 98 -1.48 2.22 -20.89
CA LYS A 98 -1.54 0.82 -21.32
C LYS A 98 -3.00 0.40 -21.45
N GLU A 99 -3.26 -0.53 -22.36
CA GLU A 99 -4.59 -1.09 -22.55
C GLU A 99 -5.12 -1.73 -21.26
N GLU A 100 -6.41 -1.51 -20.97
CA GLU A 100 -7.05 -2.07 -19.76
C GLU A 100 -7.51 -3.51 -20.05
N ILE A 101 -7.04 -4.45 -19.24
CA ILE A 101 -7.30 -5.88 -19.44
C ILE A 101 -8.79 -6.24 -19.27
N LYS A 102 -9.50 -5.48 -18.43
CA LYS A 102 -10.89 -5.77 -18.03
C LYS A 102 -11.94 -5.07 -18.88
N VAL A 103 -11.56 -4.13 -19.73
CA VAL A 103 -12.46 -3.31 -20.54
C VAL A 103 -11.88 -3.19 -21.95
N GLU A 104 -12.52 -3.87 -22.90
CA GLU A 104 -12.12 -3.85 -24.30
C GLU A 104 -12.06 -2.42 -24.86
N GLY A 105 -10.98 -2.08 -25.52
CA GLY A 105 -10.72 -0.73 -26.06
C GLY A 105 -10.47 0.36 -25.01
N GLY A 106 -10.45 0.00 -23.73
CA GLY A 106 -10.15 0.93 -22.64
C GLY A 106 -8.64 1.11 -22.45
N TRP A 107 -8.23 2.33 -22.11
CA TRP A 107 -6.85 2.70 -21.82
C TRP A 107 -6.74 3.25 -20.41
N ARG A 108 -5.63 2.98 -19.74
CA ARG A 108 -5.42 3.46 -18.38
C ARG A 108 -4.02 4.00 -18.20
N ARG A 109 -3.92 5.16 -17.54
CA ARG A 109 -2.62 5.72 -17.17
C ARG A 109 -1.87 4.72 -16.29
N VAL A 110 -0.60 4.52 -16.58
CA VAL A 110 0.30 3.72 -15.76
C VAL A 110 1.42 4.58 -15.20
N VAL A 111 1.77 4.31 -13.95
CA VAL A 111 2.86 4.99 -13.23
C VAL A 111 3.81 3.97 -12.64
N PRO A 112 5.04 4.36 -12.31
CA PRO A 112 5.98 3.49 -11.61
C PRO A 112 5.45 3.10 -10.22
N SER A 113 5.89 1.93 -9.75
CA SER A 113 5.64 1.47 -8.38
C SER A 113 6.96 1.05 -7.74
N PRO A 114 7.82 2.01 -7.37
CA PRO A 114 9.14 1.73 -6.83
C PRO A 114 9.09 1.05 -5.46
N ALA A 115 10.15 0.33 -5.13
CA ALA A 115 10.27 -0.33 -3.84
C ALA A 115 10.49 0.69 -2.70
N PRO A 116 9.77 0.58 -1.58
CA PRO A 116 9.99 1.44 -0.42
C PRO A 116 11.29 1.05 0.30
N ILE A 117 12.19 2.01 0.57
CA ILE A 117 13.46 1.77 1.24
C ILE A 117 13.57 2.40 2.62
N ASP A 118 12.89 3.52 2.86
CA ASP A 118 12.88 4.17 4.17
C ASP A 118 11.59 4.95 4.44
N PHE A 119 11.34 5.24 5.72
CA PHE A 119 10.19 5.99 6.21
C PHE A 119 10.67 7.14 7.09
N LYS A 120 10.44 8.38 6.66
CA LYS A 120 11.06 9.56 7.29
C LYS A 120 10.67 9.79 8.74
N ASN A 121 9.48 9.41 9.15
CA ASN A 121 8.98 9.64 10.51
C ASN A 121 9.04 8.41 11.42
N ALA A 122 9.79 7.36 11.06
CA ALA A 122 9.82 6.08 11.78
C ALA A 122 10.05 6.24 13.30
N ALA A 123 11.09 6.97 13.70
CA ALA A 123 11.42 7.15 15.11
C ALA A 123 10.35 7.90 15.91
N LEU A 124 9.64 8.85 15.28
CA LEU A 124 8.52 9.55 15.92
C LEU A 124 7.33 8.62 16.09
N VAL A 125 6.95 7.89 15.03
CA VAL A 125 5.85 6.92 15.06
C VAL A 125 6.12 5.82 16.09
N GLU A 126 7.33 5.27 16.15
CA GLU A 126 7.73 4.28 17.16
C GLU A 126 7.50 4.84 18.60
N ARG A 127 8.01 6.04 18.89
CA ARG A 127 7.83 6.66 20.23
C ARG A 127 6.36 6.87 20.58
N MET A 128 5.57 7.38 19.63
CA MET A 128 4.13 7.62 19.86
C MET A 128 3.38 6.31 20.10
N ALA A 129 3.64 5.28 19.30
CA ALA A 129 3.02 3.97 19.47
C ALA A 129 3.41 3.34 20.83
N ARG A 130 4.70 3.38 21.21
CA ARG A 130 5.17 2.86 22.50
C ARG A 130 4.62 3.65 23.71
N SER A 131 4.27 4.93 23.53
CA SER A 131 3.56 5.70 24.56
C SER A 131 2.06 5.41 24.64
N GLY A 132 1.56 4.45 23.86
CA GLY A 132 0.16 4.02 23.86
C GLY A 132 -0.74 4.79 22.88
N SER A 133 -0.19 5.66 22.05
CA SER A 133 -0.96 6.36 21.00
C SER A 133 -1.30 5.43 19.83
N ILE A 134 -2.41 5.70 19.17
CA ILE A 134 -2.78 5.09 17.89
C ILE A 134 -2.32 6.05 16.80
N VAL A 135 -1.46 5.57 15.92
CA VAL A 135 -0.89 6.38 14.82
C VAL A 135 -1.39 5.88 13.47
N ILE A 136 -2.05 6.75 12.72
CA ILE A 136 -2.53 6.50 11.36
C ILE A 136 -1.52 7.14 10.41
N THR A 137 -0.83 6.32 9.62
CA THR A 137 0.27 6.78 8.76
C THR A 137 0.46 5.84 7.56
N GLY A 138 1.26 6.22 6.56
CA GLY A 138 1.61 5.38 5.42
C GLY A 138 0.47 5.12 4.44
N GLY A 139 -0.65 5.84 4.55
CA GLY A 139 -1.81 5.64 3.67
C GLY A 139 -1.45 5.73 2.19
N GLY A 140 -2.06 4.86 1.37
CA GLY A 140 -1.78 4.78 -0.08
C GLY A 140 -0.40 4.22 -0.44
N GLY A 141 0.39 3.74 0.52
CA GLY A 141 1.79 3.35 0.37
C GLY A 141 2.79 4.43 0.79
N GLY A 142 2.30 5.59 1.25
CA GLY A 142 3.12 6.78 1.52
C GLY A 142 3.36 7.65 0.29
N ILE A 143 3.74 8.90 0.52
CA ILE A 143 4.11 9.82 -0.55
C ILE A 143 5.52 9.45 -1.03
N PRO A 144 5.69 9.05 -2.31
CA PRO A 144 7.01 8.68 -2.80
C PRO A 144 7.92 9.91 -2.93
N VAL A 145 9.08 9.83 -2.30
CA VAL A 145 10.14 10.83 -2.41
C VAL A 145 11.49 10.13 -2.59
N TYR A 146 12.44 10.81 -3.22
CA TYR A 146 13.85 10.36 -3.25
C TYR A 146 14.74 11.42 -2.62
N VAL A 147 15.97 11.04 -2.29
CA VAL A 147 16.99 11.94 -1.75
C VAL A 147 17.98 12.21 -2.87
N ASP A 148 18.06 13.45 -3.31
CA ASP A 148 18.98 13.83 -4.38
C ASP A 148 20.45 13.90 -3.92
N GLY A 149 21.37 14.22 -4.85
CA GLY A 149 22.79 14.29 -4.59
C GLY A 149 23.22 15.38 -3.57
N GLU A 150 22.34 16.32 -3.25
CA GLU A 150 22.54 17.36 -2.23
C GLU A 150 21.89 16.97 -0.88
N GLY A 151 21.23 15.82 -0.81
CA GLY A 151 20.54 15.34 0.39
C GLY A 151 19.13 15.91 0.58
N MET A 152 18.57 16.58 -0.43
CA MET A 152 17.24 17.16 -0.39
C MET A 152 16.17 16.15 -0.80
N LEU A 153 14.99 16.25 -0.20
CA LEU A 153 13.84 15.43 -0.57
C LEU A 153 13.17 15.99 -1.82
N GLN A 154 13.09 15.17 -2.84
CA GLN A 154 12.41 15.47 -4.09
C GLN A 154 11.17 14.58 -4.28
N PRO A 155 10.07 15.11 -4.84
CA PRO A 155 8.90 14.30 -5.15
C PRO A 155 9.19 13.33 -6.30
N LEU A 156 8.56 12.16 -6.27
CA LEU A 156 8.65 11.19 -7.35
C LEU A 156 7.25 10.87 -7.88
N GLU A 157 7.09 10.91 -9.21
CA GLU A 157 5.84 10.56 -9.89
C GLU A 157 5.62 9.06 -9.88
N GLY A 158 4.96 8.53 -8.86
CA GLY A 158 4.76 7.10 -8.68
C GLY A 158 3.72 6.78 -7.60
N VAL A 159 3.39 5.50 -7.46
CA VAL A 159 2.52 5.00 -6.39
C VAL A 159 3.15 3.74 -5.80
N ILE A 160 3.61 3.85 -4.58
CA ILE A 160 4.24 2.73 -3.85
C ILE A 160 3.19 1.64 -3.56
N ASP A 161 3.60 0.39 -3.56
CA ASP A 161 2.72 -0.69 -3.13
C ASP A 161 2.47 -0.62 -1.61
N LYS A 162 1.19 -0.59 -1.22
CA LYS A 162 0.78 -0.38 0.17
C LYS A 162 1.20 -1.53 1.10
N ASP A 163 1.23 -2.77 0.58
CA ASP A 163 1.56 -3.93 1.40
C ASP A 163 3.07 -3.94 1.69
N LEU A 164 3.91 -3.64 0.67
CA LEU A 164 5.35 -3.47 0.83
C LEU A 164 5.71 -2.28 1.73
N ALA A 165 5.01 -1.15 1.56
CA ALA A 165 5.21 0.03 2.41
C ALA A 165 4.87 -0.28 3.86
N SER A 166 3.75 -0.97 4.13
CA SER A 166 3.34 -1.36 5.47
C SER A 166 4.35 -2.28 6.14
N ALA A 167 4.89 -3.25 5.40
CA ALA A 167 5.93 -4.14 5.89
C ALA A 167 7.23 -3.38 6.23
N MET A 168 7.65 -2.47 5.36
CA MET A 168 8.83 -1.63 5.59
C MET A 168 8.61 -0.68 6.79
N ILE A 169 7.47 0.00 6.88
CA ILE A 169 7.13 0.86 8.01
C ILE A 169 7.09 0.04 9.30
N GLY A 170 6.41 -1.12 9.31
CA GLY A 170 6.35 -2.02 10.44
C GLY A 170 7.74 -2.41 10.97
N ALA A 171 8.64 -2.78 10.07
CA ALA A 171 10.03 -3.09 10.43
C ALA A 171 10.78 -1.87 11.00
N ARG A 172 10.60 -0.68 10.38
CA ARG A 172 11.26 0.55 10.82
C ARG A 172 10.79 1.06 12.19
N VAL A 173 9.51 0.85 12.52
CA VAL A 173 8.96 1.20 13.84
C VAL A 173 9.09 0.06 14.86
N LYS A 174 9.74 -1.04 14.49
CA LYS A 174 9.93 -2.24 15.29
C LYS A 174 8.61 -2.78 15.84
N ALA A 175 7.63 -2.93 14.95
CA ALA A 175 6.37 -3.55 15.27
C ALA A 175 6.57 -5.06 15.54
N ASP A 176 5.84 -5.59 16.51
CA ASP A 176 5.88 -7.03 16.82
C ASP A 176 5.12 -7.83 15.78
N GLU A 177 3.97 -7.32 15.33
CA GLU A 177 3.07 -8.01 14.41
C GLU A 177 2.65 -7.09 13.25
N LEU A 178 2.45 -7.68 12.06
CA LEU A 178 1.85 -7.02 10.88
C LEU A 178 0.56 -7.72 10.50
N TYR A 179 -0.55 -6.98 10.40
CA TYR A 179 -1.82 -7.48 9.87
C TYR A 179 -2.12 -6.88 8.52
N ILE A 180 -2.29 -7.72 7.50
CA ILE A 180 -2.76 -7.32 6.16
C ILE A 180 -4.21 -7.75 6.02
N LEU A 181 -5.11 -6.77 5.94
CA LEU A 181 -6.54 -7.00 5.80
C LEU A 181 -6.92 -7.10 4.32
N THR A 182 -7.66 -8.13 3.96
CA THR A 182 -8.10 -8.41 2.60
C THR A 182 -9.54 -8.94 2.60
N ASP A 183 -10.04 -9.33 1.45
CA ASP A 183 -11.41 -9.82 1.23
C ASP A 183 -11.54 -11.35 1.35
N VAL A 184 -10.46 -12.03 1.72
CA VAL A 184 -10.45 -13.47 1.96
C VAL A 184 -9.88 -13.78 3.35
N PRO A 185 -10.44 -14.79 4.05
CA PRO A 185 -10.06 -15.07 5.44
C PRO A 185 -8.67 -15.66 5.60
N TYR A 186 -8.19 -16.41 4.61
CA TYR A 186 -6.93 -17.16 4.67
C TYR A 186 -6.16 -17.08 3.36
N ILE A 187 -4.91 -17.49 3.40
CA ILE A 187 -4.14 -17.86 2.22
C ILE A 187 -4.59 -19.25 1.78
N TYR A 188 -4.76 -19.42 0.48
CA TYR A 188 -5.17 -20.70 -0.10
C TYR A 188 -4.17 -21.16 -1.15
N LYS A 189 -3.82 -22.45 -1.09
CA LYS A 189 -3.27 -23.16 -2.23
C LYS A 189 -4.43 -23.51 -3.16
N ASP A 190 -4.21 -23.48 -4.45
CA ASP A 190 -5.21 -23.80 -5.48
C ASP A 190 -6.55 -23.03 -5.33
N PHE A 191 -6.47 -21.75 -5.02
CA PHE A 191 -7.64 -20.90 -4.79
C PHE A 191 -8.69 -21.02 -5.90
N ARG A 192 -9.95 -21.26 -5.51
CA ARG A 192 -11.10 -21.50 -6.40
C ARG A 192 -11.03 -22.77 -7.27
N LYS A 193 -10.17 -23.73 -6.94
CA LYS A 193 -10.15 -25.06 -7.56
C LYS A 193 -10.74 -26.12 -6.62
N PRO A 194 -11.14 -27.29 -7.13
CA PRO A 194 -11.62 -28.40 -6.28
C PRO A 194 -10.57 -28.90 -5.25
N THR A 195 -9.29 -28.64 -5.52
CA THR A 195 -8.14 -28.99 -4.66
C THR A 195 -7.74 -27.84 -3.72
N GLN A 196 -8.63 -26.86 -3.50
CA GLN A 196 -8.34 -25.74 -2.62
C GLN A 196 -8.04 -26.20 -1.20
N GLU A 197 -6.94 -25.75 -0.65
CA GLU A 197 -6.47 -26.04 0.69
C GLU A 197 -6.17 -24.73 1.43
N VAL A 198 -6.57 -24.66 2.71
CA VAL A 198 -6.28 -23.52 3.59
C VAL A 198 -4.85 -23.65 4.11
N LEU A 199 -4.09 -22.57 4.02
CA LEU A 199 -2.75 -22.47 4.60
C LEU A 199 -2.82 -21.56 5.83
N GLU A 200 -3.12 -22.14 7.00
CA GLU A 200 -3.27 -21.37 8.25
C GLU A 200 -1.93 -20.91 8.81
N PHE A 201 -0.90 -21.72 8.66
CA PHE A 201 0.45 -21.44 9.14
C PHE A 201 1.45 -21.69 8.03
N LEU A 202 2.35 -20.75 7.87
CA LEU A 202 3.47 -20.82 6.92
C LEU A 202 4.72 -20.32 7.63
N ASP A 203 5.79 -21.10 7.58
CA ASP A 203 7.09 -20.52 7.85
C ASP A 203 7.67 -19.81 6.62
N TYR A 204 8.78 -19.10 6.81
CA TYR A 204 9.44 -18.37 5.74
C TYR A 204 9.79 -19.28 4.55
N ALA A 205 10.33 -20.48 4.82
CA ALA A 205 10.80 -21.39 3.78
C ALA A 205 9.64 -21.96 2.95
N ASP A 206 8.54 -22.36 3.59
CA ASP A 206 7.35 -22.86 2.91
C ASP A 206 6.67 -21.76 2.08
N ALA A 207 6.56 -20.55 2.64
CA ALA A 207 5.98 -19.43 1.91
C ALA A 207 6.81 -19.04 0.68
N MET A 208 8.14 -19.04 0.77
CA MET A 208 9.04 -18.83 -0.37
C MET A 208 8.88 -19.92 -1.42
N LYS A 209 8.85 -21.18 -1.03
CA LYS A 209 8.64 -22.32 -1.93
C LYS A 209 7.33 -22.19 -2.73
N TYR A 210 6.24 -21.83 -2.07
CA TYR A 210 4.96 -21.60 -2.76
C TYR A 210 4.99 -20.39 -3.70
N LEU A 211 5.69 -19.32 -3.33
CA LEU A 211 5.86 -18.15 -4.21
C LEU A 211 6.65 -18.52 -5.48
N GLU A 212 7.77 -19.23 -5.34
CA GLU A 212 8.61 -19.67 -6.45
C GLU A 212 7.87 -20.65 -7.37
N ALA A 213 7.02 -21.49 -6.81
CA ALA A 213 6.15 -22.40 -7.58
C ALA A 213 4.98 -21.68 -8.29
N GLY A 214 4.81 -20.35 -8.11
CA GLY A 214 3.70 -19.60 -8.71
C GLY A 214 2.32 -19.98 -8.16
N THR A 215 2.25 -20.49 -6.92
CA THR A 215 1.01 -20.97 -6.30
C THR A 215 0.00 -19.84 -6.11
N PHE A 216 0.47 -18.60 -5.92
CA PHE A 216 -0.36 -17.44 -5.58
C PHE A 216 -0.50 -16.47 -6.74
N GLY A 217 -1.69 -15.86 -6.87
CA GLY A 217 -1.95 -14.87 -7.91
C GLY A 217 -1.06 -13.62 -7.78
N GLU A 218 -0.27 -13.33 -8.81
CA GLU A 218 0.67 -12.20 -8.86
C GLU A 218 -0.01 -10.83 -8.72
N GLY A 219 -1.26 -10.70 -9.12
CA GLY A 219 -2.02 -9.44 -9.01
C GLY A 219 -2.73 -9.24 -7.66
N SER A 220 -2.65 -10.19 -6.72
CA SER A 220 -3.44 -10.16 -5.48
C SER A 220 -2.71 -10.69 -4.25
N MET A 221 -2.54 -12.01 -4.12
CA MET A 221 -2.02 -12.65 -2.91
C MET A 221 -0.49 -12.67 -2.84
N ALA A 222 0.20 -12.92 -3.96
CA ALA A 222 1.65 -12.99 -3.97
C ALA A 222 2.35 -11.70 -3.45
N PRO A 223 1.93 -10.47 -3.82
CA PRO A 223 2.49 -9.25 -3.24
C PRO A 223 2.32 -9.15 -1.72
N LYS A 224 1.17 -9.60 -1.19
CA LYS A 224 0.91 -9.60 0.26
C LYS A 224 1.83 -10.56 1.01
N ILE A 225 2.03 -11.76 0.46
CA ILE A 225 2.94 -12.75 1.05
C ILE A 225 4.38 -12.23 1.02
N ARG A 226 4.83 -11.63 -0.11
CA ARG A 226 6.16 -10.99 -0.18
C ARG A 226 6.34 -9.90 0.87
N ALA A 227 5.31 -9.08 1.11
CA ALA A 227 5.33 -8.07 2.16
C ALA A 227 5.44 -8.70 3.56
N CYS A 228 4.66 -9.75 3.85
CA CYS A 228 4.74 -10.49 5.11
C CYS A 228 6.14 -11.09 5.32
N LEU A 229 6.70 -11.73 4.31
CA LEU A 229 8.06 -12.30 4.36
C LEU A 229 9.11 -11.22 4.61
N SER A 230 9.04 -10.10 3.91
CA SER A 230 9.95 -8.97 4.14
C SER A 230 9.85 -8.41 5.57
N PHE A 231 8.67 -8.43 6.17
CA PHE A 231 8.47 -7.99 7.55
C PHE A 231 9.12 -8.94 8.57
N VAL A 232 8.87 -10.25 8.47
CA VAL A 232 9.43 -11.23 9.40
C VAL A 232 10.94 -11.39 9.23
N GLU A 233 11.46 -11.31 8.00
CA GLU A 233 12.90 -11.30 7.70
C GLU A 233 13.61 -10.12 8.36
N LYS A 234 12.96 -8.98 8.50
CA LYS A 234 13.49 -7.77 9.15
C LYS A 234 13.25 -7.71 10.67
N GLY A 235 12.88 -8.83 11.27
CA GLY A 235 12.76 -8.99 12.72
C GLY A 235 11.36 -8.85 13.29
N GLY A 236 10.32 -8.74 12.46
CA GLY A 236 8.93 -8.87 12.91
C GLY A 236 8.66 -10.29 13.40
N GLN A 237 7.91 -10.43 14.48
CA GLN A 237 7.63 -11.74 15.08
C GLN A 237 6.67 -12.56 14.21
N LYS A 238 5.63 -11.91 13.70
CA LYS A 238 4.54 -12.55 12.96
C LYS A 238 3.86 -11.59 12.00
N ALA A 239 3.54 -12.07 10.81
CA ALA A 239 2.63 -11.40 9.90
C ALA A 239 1.35 -12.23 9.71
N VAL A 240 0.20 -11.56 9.61
CA VAL A 240 -1.12 -12.21 9.49
C VAL A 240 -1.86 -11.64 8.28
N ILE A 241 -2.37 -12.51 7.42
CA ILE A 241 -3.31 -12.15 6.36
C ILE A 241 -4.70 -12.63 6.78
N THR A 242 -5.66 -11.69 6.87
CA THR A 242 -7.02 -11.98 7.34
C THR A 242 -8.04 -10.98 6.78
N GLU A 243 -9.31 -11.20 7.05
CA GLU A 243 -10.37 -10.23 6.75
C GLU A 243 -10.67 -9.28 7.93
N ALA A 244 -11.07 -8.05 7.62
CA ALA A 244 -11.30 -7.02 8.62
C ALA A 244 -12.36 -7.39 9.67
N THR A 245 -13.39 -8.14 9.27
CA THR A 245 -14.51 -8.58 10.11
C THR A 245 -14.12 -9.61 11.17
N LYS A 246 -12.91 -10.17 11.08
CA LYS A 246 -12.37 -11.20 11.99
C LYS A 246 -11.13 -10.75 12.77
N LEU A 247 -10.78 -9.48 12.70
CA LEU A 247 -9.56 -8.95 13.31
C LEU A 247 -9.50 -9.14 14.84
N GLU A 248 -10.65 -9.22 15.51
CA GLU A 248 -10.73 -9.48 16.95
C GLU A 248 -10.38 -10.92 17.35
N ASP A 249 -10.55 -11.90 16.45
CA ASP A 249 -10.16 -13.30 16.71
C ASP A 249 -8.71 -13.53 16.27
N ARG A 250 -7.80 -13.50 17.25
CA ARG A 250 -6.36 -13.69 17.02
C ARG A 250 -5.97 -15.06 16.47
N ARG A 251 -6.88 -16.04 16.48
CA ARG A 251 -6.66 -17.38 15.91
C ARG A 251 -6.99 -17.41 14.43
N TYR A 252 -7.80 -16.44 13.96
CA TYR A 252 -8.28 -16.37 12.59
C TYR A 252 -7.22 -15.76 11.65
N GLY A 253 -7.22 -16.21 10.39
CA GLY A 253 -6.28 -15.77 9.37
C GLY A 253 -5.02 -16.64 9.25
N SER A 254 -4.31 -16.45 8.15
CA SER A 254 -3.04 -17.14 7.87
C SER A 254 -1.88 -16.41 8.50
N LYS A 255 -1.05 -17.12 9.22
CA LYS A 255 0.10 -16.62 9.97
C LYS A 255 1.40 -16.99 9.27
N ILE A 256 2.29 -16.02 9.13
CA ILE A 256 3.61 -16.18 8.55
C ILE A 256 4.64 -15.80 9.61
N THR A 257 5.60 -16.69 9.88
CA THR A 257 6.69 -16.53 10.85
C THR A 257 8.02 -16.93 10.22
N MET A 258 9.14 -16.60 10.86
CA MET A 258 10.45 -17.05 10.38
C MET A 258 10.65 -18.57 10.53
N HIS A 259 10.13 -19.15 11.61
CA HIS A 259 10.21 -20.58 11.91
C HIS A 259 8.88 -21.04 12.50
N TYR A 260 8.57 -22.32 12.37
CA TYR A 260 7.52 -22.94 13.19
C TYR A 260 7.96 -22.93 14.66
N ASP A 261 7.11 -22.39 15.55
CA ASP A 261 7.26 -22.51 17.00
C ASP A 261 6.75 -23.86 17.50
#